data_d1177de8826d725b1b291c124522922d
#
_entry.id   d1177de8826d725b1b291c124522922d
#
_cell.length_a   1.000
_cell.length_b   1.000
_cell.length_c   1.000
_cell.angle_alpha   90.00
_cell.angle_beta   90.00
_cell.angle_gamma   90.00
#
_symmetry.space_group_name_H-M   'P 1'
#
loop_
_entity.id
_entity.type
_entity.pdbx_description
1 polymer ?
#
loop_
_entity_poly.entity_id
_entity_poly.type
_entity_poly.pdbx_seq_one_letter_code
_entity_poly.pdbx_strand_id
1 'polypeptide(L)'
;MDVHHIKPHFVSLQNLNEVIRQHKNLALSEEAVSVIEECRNYIDATMKTRKDPVYGINTGFGSLCDVKINDSQLEQLQTNLVMSHACGTGDEAPTEIVKLMLLLKAKGLSYGKSGVQKITVERLITFYNEDCIPVVYQLGSLGASGDLAPLAHLSLPLLGMGEVYLKGERMESAEALEILGLEPITLKSKEGLALLNGTQFMSAYGMYCLQKAEHLIEMAHLVAALSFDAFNCTTEPLSPQIHAIRAHEGQVLTAKKMREYLAGSNIAASVGKQIQDPYSFRCIPQVHGATIGAFNHVLDIFMREINSVTDNPTIFIGEDKVISGGNFHGQPLAMAMDYLAVGLSELGSISERRTYQLI
;
A
#
# COMPACT_ATOMS: atom_id res chain seq x y z
N MET A 1 18.65 16.32 4.51
CA MET A 1 18.08 14.97 4.31
C MET A 1 17.86 14.78 2.82
N ASP A 2 18.00 13.56 2.32
CA ASP A 2 17.74 13.25 0.91
C ASP A 2 16.22 13.32 0.66
N VAL A 3 15.80 13.97 -0.44
CA VAL A 3 14.39 14.25 -0.75
C VAL A 3 13.94 13.36 -1.91
N HIS A 4 12.85 12.64 -1.73
CA HIS A 4 12.20 11.89 -2.80
C HIS A 4 11.13 12.76 -3.47
N HIS A 5 11.29 13.02 -4.77
CA HIS A 5 10.30 13.76 -5.56
C HIS A 5 9.23 12.83 -6.11
N ILE A 6 8.00 12.99 -5.64
CA ILE A 6 6.82 12.25 -6.12
C ILE A 6 6.50 12.74 -7.53
N LYS A 7 6.54 11.83 -8.51
CA LYS A 7 6.26 12.08 -9.93
C LYS A 7 4.94 11.42 -10.33
N PRO A 8 4.24 11.91 -11.37
CA PRO A 8 3.04 11.28 -11.93
C PRO A 8 3.40 10.08 -12.82
N HIS A 9 4.39 9.27 -12.41
CA HIS A 9 4.91 8.11 -13.13
C HIS A 9 5.01 6.90 -12.20
N PHE A 10 5.25 5.73 -12.78
CA PHE A 10 5.44 4.50 -12.04
C PHE A 10 6.59 4.59 -11.03
N VAL A 11 6.32 4.27 -9.78
CA VAL A 11 7.31 4.09 -8.72
C VAL A 11 7.64 2.60 -8.59
N SER A 12 8.91 2.24 -8.65
CA SER A 12 9.36 0.86 -8.46
C SER A 12 9.36 0.46 -6.98
N LEU A 13 9.29 -0.85 -6.72
CA LEU A 13 9.42 -1.38 -5.36
C LEU A 13 10.75 -0.95 -4.71
N GLN A 14 11.84 -0.94 -5.48
CA GLN A 14 13.14 -0.50 -4.99
C GLN A 14 13.09 0.95 -4.50
N ASN A 15 12.54 1.85 -5.31
CA ASN A 15 12.42 3.27 -4.94
C ASN A 15 11.53 3.46 -3.71
N LEU A 16 10.41 2.74 -3.63
CA LEU A 16 9.51 2.79 -2.48
C LEU A 16 10.23 2.30 -1.21
N ASN A 17 10.93 1.16 -1.28
CA ASN A 17 11.70 0.61 -0.18
C ASN A 17 12.82 1.55 0.29
N GLU A 18 13.48 2.25 -0.64
CA GLU A 18 14.48 3.26 -0.31
C GLU A 18 13.86 4.44 0.46
N VAL A 19 12.71 4.94 0.02
CA VAL A 19 11.99 6.03 0.71
C VAL A 19 11.66 5.63 2.15
N ILE A 20 11.10 4.43 2.33
CA ILE A 20 10.66 3.93 3.64
C ILE A 20 11.85 3.64 4.56
N ARG A 21 12.85 2.86 4.08
CA ARG A 21 13.99 2.42 4.91
C ARG A 21 14.94 3.54 5.28
N GLN A 22 15.10 4.54 4.40
CA GLN A 22 16.01 5.68 4.62
C GLN A 22 15.29 6.90 5.22
N HIS A 23 13.98 6.77 5.52
CA HIS A 23 13.15 7.87 6.03
C HIS A 23 13.31 9.17 5.23
N LYS A 24 13.30 9.04 3.87
CA LYS A 24 13.46 10.21 2.99
C LYS A 24 12.29 11.16 3.15
N ASN A 25 12.57 12.46 3.14
CA ASN A 25 11.52 13.45 3.01
C ASN A 25 10.90 13.39 1.61
N LEU A 26 9.65 13.79 1.51
CA LEU A 26 8.88 13.83 0.26
C LEU A 26 8.73 15.26 -0.23
N ALA A 27 8.68 15.45 -1.54
CA ALA A 27 8.24 16.67 -2.21
C ALA A 27 7.51 16.31 -3.50
N LEU A 28 6.66 17.18 -4.02
CA LEU A 28 6.13 17.04 -5.38
C LEU A 28 7.22 17.42 -6.39
N SER A 29 7.28 16.69 -7.50
CA SER A 29 8.06 17.16 -8.66
C SER A 29 7.33 18.32 -9.35
N GLU A 30 8.05 19.15 -10.10
CA GLU A 30 7.45 20.24 -10.90
C GLU A 30 6.36 19.71 -11.85
N GLU A 31 6.60 18.55 -12.45
CA GLU A 31 5.63 17.88 -13.31
C GLU A 31 4.35 17.50 -12.56
N ALA A 32 4.45 16.92 -11.36
CA ALA A 32 3.30 16.58 -10.53
C ALA A 32 2.52 17.84 -10.13
N VAL A 33 3.22 18.92 -9.77
CA VAL A 33 2.59 20.22 -9.49
C VAL A 33 1.81 20.70 -10.71
N SER A 34 2.42 20.70 -11.89
CA SER A 34 1.79 21.17 -13.13
C SER A 34 0.49 20.42 -13.43
N VAL A 35 0.50 19.08 -13.40
CA VAL A 35 -0.71 18.30 -13.73
C VAL A 35 -1.80 18.38 -12.66
N ILE A 36 -1.44 18.57 -11.38
CA ILE A 36 -2.40 18.81 -10.29
C ILE A 36 -3.11 20.15 -10.49
N GLU A 37 -2.33 21.22 -10.71
CA GLU A 37 -2.87 22.58 -10.90
C GLU A 37 -3.70 22.68 -12.19
N GLU A 38 -3.27 22.06 -13.27
CA GLU A 38 -4.04 21.98 -14.51
C GLU A 38 -5.40 21.30 -14.29
N CYS A 39 -5.42 20.18 -13.57
CA CYS A 39 -6.64 19.45 -13.26
C CYS A 39 -7.58 20.26 -12.34
N ARG A 40 -7.04 20.96 -11.35
CA ARG A 40 -7.82 21.83 -10.47
C ARG A 40 -8.43 22.99 -11.24
N ASN A 41 -7.62 23.67 -12.06
CA ASN A 41 -8.07 24.79 -12.89
C ASN A 41 -9.17 24.39 -13.88
N TYR A 42 -9.07 23.19 -14.46
CA TYR A 42 -10.12 22.63 -15.32
C TYR A 42 -11.45 22.47 -14.57
N ILE A 43 -11.42 21.90 -13.35
CA ILE A 43 -12.64 21.77 -12.53
C ILE A 43 -13.22 23.15 -12.19
N ASP A 44 -12.40 24.10 -11.74
CA ASP A 44 -12.87 25.43 -11.36
C ASP A 44 -13.48 26.18 -12.55
N ALA A 45 -12.95 25.98 -13.76
CA ALA A 45 -13.52 26.54 -14.99
C ALA A 45 -14.82 25.83 -15.39
N THR A 46 -14.85 24.50 -15.30
CA THR A 46 -16.02 23.68 -15.64
C THR A 46 -17.21 24.02 -14.73
N MET A 47 -16.96 24.21 -13.43
CA MET A 47 -17.99 24.57 -12.46
C MET A 47 -18.66 25.93 -12.75
N LYS A 48 -17.93 26.88 -13.35
CA LYS A 48 -18.48 28.18 -13.73
C LYS A 48 -19.38 28.13 -14.96
N THR A 49 -19.16 27.17 -15.84
CA THR A 49 -19.80 27.11 -17.15
C THR A 49 -20.87 26.03 -17.26
N ARG A 50 -20.71 24.88 -16.62
CA ARG A 50 -21.66 23.75 -16.67
C ARG A 50 -22.75 23.91 -15.63
N LYS A 51 -24.01 23.93 -16.12
CA LYS A 51 -25.21 23.97 -15.26
C LYS A 51 -25.72 22.57 -14.91
N ASP A 52 -25.30 21.55 -15.61
CA ASP A 52 -25.74 20.17 -15.41
C ASP A 52 -25.12 19.54 -14.17
N PRO A 53 -25.82 18.61 -13.50
CA PRO A 53 -25.27 17.84 -12.41
C PRO A 53 -24.05 17.02 -12.85
N VAL A 54 -22.95 17.14 -12.11
CA VAL A 54 -21.75 16.30 -12.30
C VAL A 54 -21.46 15.60 -10.99
N TYR A 55 -21.55 14.27 -11.00
CA TYR A 55 -21.38 13.47 -9.79
C TYR A 55 -20.09 13.78 -9.04
N GLY A 56 -20.22 13.97 -7.74
CA GLY A 56 -19.09 14.22 -6.85
C GLY A 56 -18.42 15.60 -6.99
N ILE A 57 -18.92 16.47 -7.87
CA ILE A 57 -18.43 17.83 -8.05
C ILE A 57 -19.46 18.84 -7.56
N ASN A 58 -20.70 18.83 -8.10
CA ASN A 58 -21.79 19.75 -7.75
C ASN A 58 -23.08 19.02 -7.36
N THR A 59 -23.02 17.74 -7.05
CA THR A 59 -24.14 16.95 -6.56
C THR A 59 -23.85 16.41 -5.16
N GLY A 60 -24.89 15.92 -4.48
CA GLY A 60 -24.74 15.04 -3.33
C GLY A 60 -24.09 13.70 -3.72
N PHE A 61 -23.95 12.79 -2.74
CA PHE A 61 -23.23 11.52 -2.88
C PHE A 61 -24.16 10.35 -2.62
N GLY A 62 -23.78 9.17 -3.11
CA GLY A 62 -24.55 7.94 -2.96
C GLY A 62 -25.98 8.09 -3.48
N SER A 63 -26.98 7.90 -2.62
CA SER A 63 -28.40 8.05 -2.97
C SER A 63 -28.82 9.48 -3.30
N LEU A 64 -28.00 10.49 -3.00
CA LEU A 64 -28.23 11.90 -3.29
C LEU A 64 -27.49 12.37 -4.56
N CYS A 65 -27.03 11.48 -5.40
CA CYS A 65 -26.24 11.75 -6.59
C CYS A 65 -26.92 12.68 -7.61
N ASP A 66 -28.26 12.73 -7.63
CA ASP A 66 -29.08 13.57 -8.51
C ASP A 66 -29.44 14.93 -7.90
N VAL A 67 -29.10 15.17 -6.64
CA VAL A 67 -29.40 16.41 -5.93
C VAL A 67 -28.31 17.44 -6.19
N LYS A 68 -28.63 18.48 -6.95
CA LYS A 68 -27.71 19.61 -7.19
C LYS A 68 -27.54 20.46 -5.93
N ILE A 69 -26.29 20.76 -5.59
CA ILE A 69 -25.91 21.60 -4.45
C ILE A 69 -25.56 23.01 -4.94
N ASN A 70 -25.96 24.02 -4.18
CA ASN A 70 -25.62 25.41 -4.48
C ASN A 70 -24.12 25.67 -4.27
N ASP A 71 -23.54 26.51 -5.12
CA ASP A 71 -22.09 26.82 -5.09
C ASP A 71 -21.63 27.33 -3.71
N SER A 72 -22.49 28.13 -3.01
CA SER A 72 -22.20 28.61 -1.66
C SER A 72 -22.15 27.52 -0.57
N GLN A 73 -22.61 26.31 -0.86
CA GLN A 73 -22.64 25.18 0.07
C GLN A 73 -21.65 24.08 -0.29
N LEU A 74 -20.93 24.21 -1.41
CA LEU A 74 -20.04 23.16 -1.90
C LEU A 74 -18.87 22.90 -0.93
N GLU A 75 -18.27 23.93 -0.37
CA GLU A 75 -17.15 23.80 0.59
C GLU A 75 -17.61 23.11 1.88
N GLN A 76 -18.77 23.54 2.41
CA GLN A 76 -19.37 22.90 3.58
C GLN A 76 -19.74 21.45 3.32
N LEU A 77 -20.21 21.13 2.11
CA LEU A 77 -20.52 19.76 1.70
C LEU A 77 -19.27 18.87 1.72
N GLN A 78 -18.13 19.37 1.23
CA GLN A 78 -16.88 18.61 1.25
C GLN A 78 -16.41 18.31 2.68
N THR A 79 -16.47 19.31 3.54
CA THR A 79 -16.16 19.17 4.98
C THR A 79 -17.09 18.17 5.65
N ASN A 80 -18.41 18.31 5.45
CA ASN A 80 -19.41 17.40 6.01
C ASN A 80 -19.23 15.96 5.52
N LEU A 81 -18.79 15.78 4.27
CA LEU A 81 -18.50 14.48 3.69
C LEU A 81 -17.36 13.78 4.45
N VAL A 82 -16.26 14.47 4.69
CA VAL A 82 -15.13 13.95 5.47
C VAL A 82 -15.59 13.61 6.89
N MET A 83 -16.26 14.52 7.57
CA MET A 83 -16.76 14.32 8.94
C MET A 83 -17.69 13.12 9.06
N SER A 84 -18.67 12.99 8.15
CA SER A 84 -19.69 11.94 8.20
C SER A 84 -19.13 10.54 7.93
N HIS A 85 -18.00 10.43 7.27
CA HIS A 85 -17.33 9.15 6.98
C HIS A 85 -16.24 8.79 7.99
N ALA A 86 -15.84 9.69 8.87
CA ALA A 86 -14.87 9.43 9.94
C ALA A 86 -15.53 8.66 11.10
N CYS A 87 -16.00 7.45 10.80
CA CYS A 87 -16.74 6.58 11.71
C CYS A 87 -16.00 5.26 12.01
N GLY A 88 -14.67 5.23 11.80
CA GLY A 88 -13.84 4.08 12.13
C GLY A 88 -13.84 3.79 13.62
N THR A 89 -13.69 2.50 13.97
CA THR A 89 -13.70 1.99 15.35
C THR A 89 -12.64 0.91 15.56
N GLY A 90 -12.57 0.36 16.76
CA GLY A 90 -11.61 -0.65 17.15
C GLY A 90 -10.26 -0.07 17.52
N ASP A 91 -9.22 -0.89 17.40
CA ASP A 91 -7.86 -0.45 17.67
C ASP A 91 -7.35 0.54 16.63
N GLU A 92 -6.40 1.36 17.02
CA GLU A 92 -5.74 2.28 16.10
C GLU A 92 -4.87 1.51 15.11
N ALA A 93 -4.82 1.98 13.87
CA ALA A 93 -3.89 1.47 12.88
C ALA A 93 -2.46 1.87 13.30
N PRO A 94 -1.47 0.95 13.16
CA PRO A 94 -0.08 1.28 13.48
C PRO A 94 0.40 2.53 12.72
N THR A 95 1.17 3.36 13.39
CA THR A 95 1.63 4.64 12.82
C THR A 95 2.43 4.48 11.54
N GLU A 96 3.19 3.40 11.40
CA GLU A 96 3.91 3.06 10.17
C GLU A 96 2.96 2.77 8.98
N ILE A 97 1.79 2.18 9.25
CA ILE A 97 0.75 1.96 8.23
C ILE A 97 0.14 3.30 7.80
N VAL A 98 -0.20 4.15 8.77
CA VAL A 98 -0.78 5.48 8.47
C VAL A 98 0.22 6.37 7.73
N LYS A 99 1.50 6.28 8.07
CA LYS A 99 2.56 6.97 7.34
C LYS A 99 2.65 6.50 5.87
N LEU A 100 2.52 5.20 5.62
CA LEU A 100 2.39 4.66 4.27
C LEU A 100 1.12 5.17 3.56
N MET A 101 -0.01 5.27 4.26
CA MET A 101 -1.24 5.84 3.68
C MET A 101 -1.03 7.27 3.19
N LEU A 102 -0.35 8.12 3.98
CA LEU A 102 -0.01 9.50 3.58
C LEU A 102 0.80 9.52 2.28
N LEU A 103 1.86 8.71 2.20
CA LEU A 103 2.70 8.58 1.01
C LEU A 103 1.88 8.09 -0.20
N LEU A 104 1.11 7.02 -0.04
CA LEU A 104 0.35 6.42 -1.13
C LEU A 104 -0.81 7.32 -1.59
N LYS A 105 -1.44 8.07 -0.66
CA LYS A 105 -2.47 9.05 -1.01
C LYS A 105 -1.86 10.21 -1.81
N ALA A 106 -0.76 10.80 -1.34
CA ALA A 106 -0.05 11.84 -2.08
C ALA A 106 0.39 11.34 -3.47
N LYS A 107 0.86 10.09 -3.56
CA LYS A 107 1.24 9.45 -4.83
C LYS A 107 0.04 9.30 -5.77
N GLY A 108 -1.09 8.79 -5.31
CA GLY A 108 -2.31 8.64 -6.13
C GLY A 108 -2.81 9.99 -6.65
N LEU A 109 -2.79 11.03 -5.81
CA LEU A 109 -3.20 12.38 -6.18
C LEU A 109 -2.21 13.08 -7.15
N SER A 110 -0.93 12.70 -7.13
CA SER A 110 0.13 13.28 -7.98
C SER A 110 -0.09 13.07 -9.48
N TYR A 111 -0.97 12.15 -9.87
CA TYR A 111 -1.30 11.93 -11.28
C TYR A 111 -2.16 13.04 -11.92
N GLY A 112 -2.66 13.99 -11.15
CA GLY A 112 -3.47 15.09 -11.68
C GLY A 112 -4.78 14.65 -12.31
N LYS A 113 -5.45 13.63 -11.74
CA LYS A 113 -6.74 13.11 -12.21
C LYS A 113 -7.88 13.30 -11.21
N SER A 114 -7.57 13.83 -10.03
CA SER A 114 -8.48 13.88 -8.88
C SER A 114 -9.10 15.25 -8.65
N GLY A 115 -8.60 16.32 -9.28
CA GLY A 115 -9.12 17.68 -9.16
C GLY A 115 -8.91 18.32 -7.77
N VAL A 116 -7.88 17.90 -7.05
CA VAL A 116 -7.51 18.48 -5.74
C VAL A 116 -6.68 19.74 -5.91
N GLN A 117 -6.68 20.58 -4.87
CA GLN A 117 -5.75 21.70 -4.77
C GLN A 117 -4.32 21.18 -4.53
N LYS A 118 -3.31 21.88 -5.01
CA LYS A 118 -1.90 21.59 -4.73
C LYS A 118 -1.62 21.55 -3.23
N ILE A 119 -2.15 22.53 -2.48
CA ILE A 119 -1.96 22.64 -1.03
C ILE A 119 -2.48 21.40 -0.27
N THR A 120 -3.51 20.72 -0.77
CA THR A 120 -4.03 19.50 -0.18
C THR A 120 -3.03 18.37 -0.24
N VAL A 121 -2.34 18.20 -1.38
CA VAL A 121 -1.30 17.19 -1.55
C VAL A 121 -0.04 17.56 -0.77
N GLU A 122 0.36 18.83 -0.81
CA GLU A 122 1.51 19.32 -0.05
C GLU A 122 1.31 19.15 1.46
N ARG A 123 0.07 19.31 1.97
CA ARG A 123 -0.21 19.10 3.38
C ARG A 123 -0.08 17.62 3.80
N LEU A 124 -0.52 16.67 2.97
CA LEU A 124 -0.29 15.24 3.22
C LEU A 124 1.21 14.93 3.27
N ILE A 125 2.00 15.54 2.37
CA ILE A 125 3.45 15.43 2.35
C ILE A 125 4.09 16.06 3.59
N THR A 126 3.61 17.22 4.01
CA THR A 126 4.07 17.88 5.24
C THR A 126 3.82 17.00 6.46
N PHE A 127 2.64 16.40 6.58
CA PHE A 127 2.34 15.47 7.66
C PHE A 127 3.27 14.26 7.68
N TYR A 128 3.58 13.70 6.50
CA TYR A 128 4.57 12.62 6.39
C TYR A 128 5.97 13.06 6.85
N ASN A 129 6.42 14.23 6.41
CA ASN A 129 7.78 14.75 6.68
C ASN A 129 7.97 15.17 8.14
N GLU A 130 6.96 15.76 8.75
CA GLU A 130 7.00 16.26 10.14
C GLU A 130 6.63 15.20 11.17
N ASP A 131 6.40 13.95 10.74
CA ASP A 131 5.93 12.86 11.59
C ASP A 131 4.64 13.22 12.34
N CYS A 132 3.73 13.93 11.63
CA CYS A 132 2.40 14.29 12.07
C CYS A 132 1.41 13.23 11.54
N ILE A 133 1.20 12.17 12.31
CA ILE A 133 0.51 10.97 11.87
C ILE A 133 -0.94 10.99 12.34
N PRO A 134 -1.94 11.08 11.43
CA PRO A 134 -3.36 11.02 11.80
C PRO A 134 -3.75 9.76 12.58
N VAL A 135 -4.65 9.89 13.55
CA VAL A 135 -5.22 8.73 14.24
C VAL A 135 -6.27 8.10 13.30
N VAL A 136 -5.99 6.87 12.88
CA VAL A 136 -6.85 6.08 12.00
C VAL A 136 -7.20 4.77 12.70
N TYR A 137 -8.43 4.29 12.57
CA TYR A 137 -8.89 3.05 13.22
C TYR A 137 -8.91 1.87 12.23
N GLN A 138 -8.73 0.66 12.76
CA GLN A 138 -8.61 -0.56 11.97
C GLN A 138 -9.95 -1.03 11.36
N LEU A 139 -11.07 -0.73 12.01
CA LEU A 139 -12.40 -1.14 11.56
C LEU A 139 -13.14 0.04 10.95
N GLY A 140 -13.66 -0.14 9.74
CA GLY A 140 -14.43 0.88 9.02
C GLY A 140 -14.21 0.90 7.51
N SER A 141 -13.18 0.24 6.98
CA SER A 141 -13.06 0.04 5.54
C SER A 141 -14.17 -0.89 5.03
N LEU A 142 -14.78 -0.51 3.91
CA LEU A 142 -15.71 -1.34 3.14
C LEU A 142 -15.12 -1.52 1.74
N GLY A 143 -14.34 -2.57 1.50
CA GLY A 143 -13.52 -2.76 0.31
C GLY A 143 -14.26 -2.58 -1.03
N ALA A 144 -15.57 -2.83 -1.09
CA ALA A 144 -16.40 -2.59 -2.28
C ALA A 144 -16.61 -1.10 -2.59
N SER A 145 -16.50 -0.21 -1.60
CA SER A 145 -16.60 1.24 -1.74
C SER A 145 -15.24 1.95 -1.57
N GLY A 146 -14.19 1.19 -1.37
CA GLY A 146 -12.87 1.68 -0.98
C GLY A 146 -12.76 1.93 0.53
N ASP A 147 -11.65 2.52 0.92
CA ASP A 147 -11.27 2.73 2.32
C ASP A 147 -11.87 4.01 2.92
N LEU A 148 -13.18 4.25 2.76
CA LEU A 148 -13.83 5.53 3.07
C LEU A 148 -13.55 6.00 4.50
N ALA A 149 -13.86 5.20 5.52
CA ALA A 149 -13.69 5.62 6.90
C ALA A 149 -12.22 5.81 7.30
N PRO A 150 -11.28 4.89 6.99
CA PRO A 150 -9.86 5.13 7.24
C PRO A 150 -9.31 6.37 6.54
N LEU A 151 -9.70 6.62 5.29
CA LEU A 151 -9.26 7.79 4.54
C LEU A 151 -9.93 9.09 5.04
N ALA A 152 -11.14 9.00 5.60
CA ALA A 152 -11.77 10.13 6.28
C ALA A 152 -10.96 10.51 7.52
N HIS A 153 -10.62 9.54 8.38
CA HIS A 153 -9.75 9.80 9.54
C HIS A 153 -8.39 10.35 9.12
N LEU A 154 -7.78 9.82 8.05
CA LEU A 154 -6.54 10.36 7.50
C LEU A 154 -6.66 11.84 7.09
N SER A 155 -7.86 12.26 6.67
CA SER A 155 -8.12 13.58 6.10
C SER A 155 -8.61 14.62 7.10
N LEU A 156 -9.17 14.21 8.25
CA LEU A 156 -9.65 15.14 9.29
C LEU A 156 -8.60 16.18 9.71
N PRO A 157 -7.32 15.81 9.93
CA PRO A 157 -6.29 16.76 10.33
C PRO A 157 -6.01 17.86 9.31
N LEU A 158 -6.29 17.65 8.03
CA LEU A 158 -6.19 18.68 7.01
C LEU A 158 -7.13 19.86 7.32
N LEU A 159 -8.25 19.56 7.97
CA LEU A 159 -9.30 20.50 8.36
C LEU A 159 -9.14 21.02 9.81
N GLY A 160 -8.07 20.63 10.49
CA GLY A 160 -7.88 20.94 11.92
C GLY A 160 -8.79 20.15 12.86
N MET A 161 -9.30 19.00 12.41
CA MET A 161 -10.22 18.13 13.16
C MET A 161 -9.57 16.79 13.47
N GLY A 162 -10.11 16.09 14.48
CA GLY A 162 -9.58 14.80 14.93
C GLY A 162 -8.24 14.92 15.62
N GLU A 163 -7.55 13.81 15.78
CA GLU A 163 -6.31 13.68 16.54
C GLU A 163 -5.15 13.20 15.66
N VAL A 164 -3.94 13.54 16.09
CA VAL A 164 -2.69 13.11 15.45
C VAL A 164 -1.67 12.67 16.51
N TYR A 165 -0.70 11.91 16.07
CA TYR A 165 0.58 11.76 16.76
C TYR A 165 1.59 12.71 16.12
N LEU A 166 2.00 13.77 16.79
CA LEU A 166 3.10 14.64 16.34
C LEU A 166 4.38 14.21 17.03
N LYS A 167 5.32 13.63 16.26
CA LYS A 167 6.60 13.10 16.78
C LYS A 167 6.41 12.11 17.95
N GLY A 168 5.33 11.34 17.91
CA GLY A 168 5.00 10.32 18.91
C GLY A 168 4.12 10.81 20.06
N GLU A 169 3.81 12.09 20.17
CA GLU A 169 2.89 12.65 21.15
C GLU A 169 1.49 12.83 20.57
N ARG A 170 0.47 12.28 21.23
CA ARG A 170 -0.94 12.38 20.81
C ARG A 170 -1.51 13.74 21.21
N MET A 171 -2.16 14.40 20.27
CA MET A 171 -2.80 15.71 20.48
C MET A 171 -3.94 15.95 19.51
N GLU A 172 -4.74 16.99 19.77
CA GLU A 172 -5.73 17.48 18.82
C GLU A 172 -5.06 18.03 17.55
N SER A 173 -5.66 17.77 16.40
CA SER A 173 -5.10 18.22 15.12
C SER A 173 -4.96 19.73 15.00
N ALA A 174 -5.86 20.50 15.61
CA ALA A 174 -5.78 21.96 15.62
C ALA A 174 -4.50 22.44 16.35
N GLU A 175 -4.16 21.83 17.48
CA GLU A 175 -2.94 22.12 18.24
C GLU A 175 -1.69 21.75 17.43
N ALA A 176 -1.69 20.59 16.80
CA ALA A 176 -0.57 20.16 15.94
C ALA A 176 -0.35 21.12 14.77
N LEU A 177 -1.43 21.60 14.12
CA LEU A 177 -1.32 22.60 13.06
C LEU A 177 -0.71 23.90 13.57
N GLU A 178 -1.12 24.39 14.74
CA GLU A 178 -0.56 25.60 15.36
C GLU A 178 0.95 25.43 15.63
N ILE A 179 1.36 24.29 16.21
CA ILE A 179 2.79 23.98 16.45
C ILE A 179 3.58 23.97 15.14
N LEU A 180 3.01 23.47 14.06
CA LEU A 180 3.64 23.41 12.74
C LEU A 180 3.55 24.74 11.97
N GLY A 181 2.86 25.76 12.49
CA GLY A 181 2.63 27.04 11.82
C GLY A 181 1.76 26.91 10.57
N LEU A 182 0.77 26.03 10.62
CA LEU A 182 -0.11 25.67 9.50
C LEU A 182 -1.55 26.05 9.82
N GLU A 183 -2.30 26.54 8.81
CA GLU A 183 -3.73 26.79 8.92
C GLU A 183 -4.53 25.58 8.39
N PRO A 184 -5.73 25.31 8.90
CA PRO A 184 -6.66 24.35 8.31
C PRO A 184 -6.94 24.64 6.84
N ILE A 185 -7.08 23.60 6.03
CA ILE A 185 -7.39 23.73 4.60
C ILE A 185 -8.89 23.82 4.40
N THR A 186 -9.34 24.75 3.56
CA THR A 186 -10.71 24.78 3.05
C THR A 186 -10.79 23.94 1.78
N LEU A 187 -11.56 22.83 1.83
CA LEU A 187 -11.74 21.94 0.68
C LEU A 187 -12.66 22.57 -0.36
N LYS A 188 -12.23 22.54 -1.60
CA LYS A 188 -13.03 22.93 -2.76
C LYS A 188 -13.85 21.75 -3.30
N SER A 189 -14.72 22.03 -4.27
CA SER A 189 -15.53 21.01 -4.95
C SER A 189 -14.72 19.79 -5.35
N LYS A 190 -15.26 18.60 -5.17
CA LYS A 190 -14.65 17.28 -5.41
C LYS A 190 -13.58 16.83 -4.40
N GLU A 191 -12.93 17.72 -3.65
CA GLU A 191 -11.78 17.34 -2.81
C GLU A 191 -12.13 16.36 -1.68
N GLY A 192 -13.28 16.54 -1.05
CA GLY A 192 -13.75 15.59 -0.04
C GLY A 192 -13.79 14.18 -0.58
N LEU A 193 -14.42 13.98 -1.75
CA LEU A 193 -14.52 12.66 -2.36
C LEU A 193 -13.15 12.16 -2.87
N ALA A 194 -12.29 13.03 -3.41
CA ALA A 194 -10.94 12.68 -3.82
C ALA A 194 -10.08 12.19 -2.64
N LEU A 195 -10.29 12.74 -1.45
CA LEU A 195 -9.61 12.32 -0.23
C LEU A 195 -10.13 10.99 0.32
N LEU A 196 -11.46 10.79 0.30
CA LEU A 196 -12.10 9.61 0.90
C LEU A 196 -12.05 8.36 0.02
N ASN A 197 -12.19 8.53 -1.31
CA ASN A 197 -12.15 7.39 -2.22
C ASN A 197 -10.73 6.91 -2.44
N GLY A 198 -10.59 5.60 -2.52
CA GLY A 198 -9.34 4.94 -2.84
C GLY A 198 -9.09 3.70 -1.99
N THR A 199 -7.95 3.09 -2.21
CA THR A 199 -7.53 1.82 -1.61
C THR A 199 -6.24 1.96 -0.79
N GLN A 200 -5.92 3.18 -0.32
CA GLN A 200 -4.63 3.45 0.30
C GLN A 200 -4.45 2.79 1.67
N PHE A 201 -5.53 2.52 2.41
CA PHE A 201 -5.47 1.75 3.65
C PHE A 201 -5.14 0.29 3.38
N MET A 202 -5.89 -0.37 2.49
CA MET A 202 -5.59 -1.74 2.06
C MET A 202 -4.20 -1.85 1.43
N SER A 203 -3.82 -0.88 0.60
CA SER A 203 -2.50 -0.84 -0.05
C SER A 203 -1.37 -0.65 0.95
N ALA A 204 -1.54 0.18 1.97
CA ALA A 204 -0.55 0.39 3.02
C ALA A 204 -0.31 -0.90 3.83
N TYR A 205 -1.38 -1.57 4.27
CA TYR A 205 -1.27 -2.86 4.94
C TYR A 205 -0.62 -3.91 4.04
N GLY A 206 -1.05 -4.00 2.78
CA GLY A 206 -0.50 -4.98 1.84
C GLY A 206 0.98 -4.78 1.57
N MET A 207 1.42 -3.55 1.33
CA MET A 207 2.84 -3.24 1.13
C MET A 207 3.67 -3.53 2.39
N TYR A 208 3.16 -3.20 3.57
CA TYR A 208 3.80 -3.55 4.84
C TYR A 208 3.92 -5.08 5.01
N CYS A 209 2.83 -5.81 4.78
CA CYS A 209 2.83 -7.27 4.84
C CYS A 209 3.80 -7.90 3.82
N LEU A 210 3.86 -7.36 2.60
CA LEU A 210 4.80 -7.82 1.57
C LEU A 210 6.26 -7.61 1.98
N GLN A 211 6.61 -6.47 2.59
CA GLN A 211 7.97 -6.24 3.10
C GLN A 211 8.33 -7.24 4.21
N LYS A 212 7.40 -7.55 5.12
CA LYS A 212 7.60 -8.58 6.16
C LYS A 212 7.69 -9.99 5.56
N ALA A 213 6.84 -10.31 4.58
CA ALA A 213 6.85 -11.60 3.90
C ALA A 213 8.15 -11.85 3.15
N GLU A 214 8.70 -10.86 2.45
CA GLU A 214 10.00 -10.95 1.78
C GLU A 214 11.10 -11.35 2.77
N HIS A 215 11.15 -10.67 3.92
CA HIS A 215 12.11 -11.00 4.97
C HIS A 215 11.88 -12.40 5.55
N LEU A 216 10.64 -12.79 5.82
CA LEU A 216 10.30 -14.11 6.35
C LEU A 216 10.68 -15.24 5.37
N ILE A 217 10.46 -15.05 4.08
CA ILE A 217 10.85 -16.03 3.04
C ILE A 217 12.37 -16.21 3.04
N GLU A 218 13.14 -15.12 3.12
CA GLU A 218 14.60 -15.18 3.16
C GLU A 218 15.10 -15.90 4.42
N MET A 219 14.55 -15.54 5.58
CA MET A 219 14.88 -16.19 6.84
C MET A 219 14.50 -17.67 6.86
N ALA A 220 13.37 -18.04 6.24
CA ALA A 220 12.96 -19.43 6.12
C ALA A 220 13.96 -20.26 5.28
N HIS A 221 14.53 -19.70 4.22
CA HIS A 221 15.60 -20.36 3.44
C HIS A 221 16.83 -20.58 4.30
N LEU A 222 17.28 -19.57 5.03
CA LEU A 222 18.46 -19.66 5.89
C LEU A 222 18.29 -20.72 7.00
N VAL A 223 17.16 -20.68 7.71
CA VAL A 223 16.84 -21.65 8.77
C VAL A 223 16.66 -23.06 8.19
N ALA A 224 16.08 -23.16 6.99
CA ALA A 224 15.98 -24.45 6.31
C ALA A 224 17.37 -25.03 5.97
N ALA A 225 18.31 -24.19 5.53
CA ALA A 225 19.69 -24.63 5.24
C ALA A 225 20.41 -25.08 6.50
N LEU A 226 20.28 -24.36 7.62
CA LEU A 226 20.82 -24.78 8.92
C LEU A 226 20.25 -26.13 9.36
N SER A 227 18.93 -26.31 9.25
CA SER A 227 18.27 -27.56 9.61
C SER A 227 18.68 -28.71 8.71
N PHE A 228 18.84 -28.43 7.40
CA PHE A 228 19.27 -29.38 6.39
C PHE A 228 20.69 -29.92 6.67
N ASP A 229 21.59 -29.02 7.04
CA ASP A 229 22.96 -29.35 7.39
C ASP A 229 23.01 -30.15 8.72
N ALA A 230 22.29 -29.68 9.77
CA ALA A 230 22.21 -30.37 11.06
C ALA A 230 21.61 -31.79 10.96
N PHE A 231 20.65 -32.02 10.07
CA PHE A 231 20.08 -33.35 9.83
C PHE A 231 20.97 -34.25 8.95
N ASN A 232 22.10 -33.75 8.47
CA ASN A 232 23.03 -34.44 7.57
C ASN A 232 22.40 -34.90 6.25
N CYS A 233 21.54 -34.06 5.66
CA CYS A 233 20.82 -34.37 4.43
C CYS A 233 21.72 -34.51 3.21
N THR A 234 21.29 -35.33 2.20
CA THR A 234 21.93 -35.35 0.89
C THR A 234 21.58 -34.11 0.07
N THR A 235 22.57 -33.58 -0.67
CA THR A 235 22.38 -32.42 -1.52
C THR A 235 21.79 -32.73 -2.91
N GLU A 236 21.61 -34.01 -3.23
CA GLU A 236 21.06 -34.43 -4.52
C GLU A 236 19.70 -33.79 -4.89
N PRO A 237 18.72 -33.67 -3.94
CA PRO A 237 17.45 -33.01 -4.23
C PRO A 237 17.55 -31.52 -4.60
N LEU A 238 18.72 -30.90 -4.38
CA LEU A 238 18.99 -29.51 -4.73
C LEU A 238 19.65 -29.37 -6.11
N SER A 239 19.88 -30.48 -6.82
CA SER A 239 20.57 -30.52 -8.10
C SER A 239 19.86 -29.71 -9.18
N PRO A 240 20.57 -28.84 -9.96
CA PRO A 240 19.96 -28.04 -11.00
C PRO A 240 19.14 -28.80 -12.03
N GLN A 241 19.57 -30.03 -12.34
CA GLN A 241 18.92 -30.88 -13.35
C GLN A 241 17.46 -31.20 -12.98
N ILE A 242 17.20 -31.54 -11.70
CA ILE A 242 15.83 -31.85 -11.22
C ILE A 242 14.91 -30.64 -11.39
N HIS A 243 15.44 -29.46 -11.13
CA HIS A 243 14.63 -28.21 -11.18
C HIS A 243 14.46 -27.70 -12.60
N ALA A 244 15.41 -27.98 -13.51
CA ALA A 244 15.31 -27.63 -14.92
C ALA A 244 14.18 -28.37 -15.65
N ILE A 245 13.90 -29.64 -15.31
CA ILE A 245 12.81 -30.42 -15.91
C ILE A 245 11.43 -30.15 -15.29
N ARG A 246 11.37 -29.38 -14.20
CA ARG A 246 10.15 -28.88 -13.57
C ARG A 246 10.32 -27.40 -13.26
N ALA A 247 10.29 -26.57 -14.29
CA ALA A 247 10.78 -25.21 -14.32
C ALA A 247 9.82 -24.18 -13.66
N HIS A 248 9.39 -24.42 -12.42
CA HIS A 248 8.77 -23.38 -11.59
C HIS A 248 9.87 -22.44 -11.07
N GLU A 249 9.82 -21.17 -11.43
CA GLU A 249 10.86 -20.17 -11.12
C GLU A 249 11.22 -20.12 -9.62
N GLY A 250 10.22 -20.09 -8.74
CA GLY A 250 10.44 -20.09 -7.29
C GLY A 250 11.17 -21.36 -6.80
N GLN A 251 10.85 -22.54 -7.38
CA GLN A 251 11.52 -23.79 -7.06
C GLN A 251 13.00 -23.75 -7.49
N VAL A 252 13.28 -23.27 -8.70
CA VAL A 252 14.65 -23.10 -9.22
C VAL A 252 15.44 -22.15 -8.34
N LEU A 253 14.86 -21.01 -8.00
CA LEU A 253 15.47 -20.00 -7.13
C LEU A 253 15.77 -20.55 -5.74
N THR A 254 14.82 -21.23 -5.10
CA THR A 254 15.00 -21.81 -3.77
C THR A 254 16.13 -22.85 -3.78
N ALA A 255 16.15 -23.74 -4.76
CA ALA A 255 17.23 -24.74 -4.87
C ALA A 255 18.62 -24.10 -5.05
N LYS A 256 18.69 -23.00 -5.81
CA LYS A 256 19.93 -22.22 -5.96
C LYS A 256 20.35 -21.61 -4.63
N LYS A 257 19.46 -20.93 -3.91
CA LYS A 257 19.74 -20.33 -2.59
C LYS A 257 20.20 -21.37 -1.57
N MET A 258 19.52 -22.52 -1.52
CA MET A 258 19.92 -23.60 -0.63
C MET A 258 21.36 -24.08 -0.92
N ARG A 259 21.75 -24.24 -2.19
CA ARG A 259 23.14 -24.60 -2.55
C ARG A 259 24.14 -23.52 -2.16
N GLU A 260 23.77 -22.24 -2.30
CA GLU A 260 24.60 -21.10 -1.88
C GLU A 260 24.83 -21.08 -0.37
N TYR A 261 23.79 -21.29 0.43
CA TYR A 261 23.92 -21.36 1.89
C TYR A 261 24.70 -22.57 2.40
N LEU A 262 24.62 -23.70 1.70
CA LEU A 262 25.35 -24.94 2.05
C LEU A 262 26.77 -24.97 1.49
N ALA A 263 27.17 -23.98 0.69
CA ALA A 263 28.50 -23.92 0.11
C ALA A 263 29.59 -23.86 1.19
N GLY A 264 30.55 -24.77 1.10
CA GLY A 264 31.64 -24.88 2.07
C GLY A 264 31.32 -25.64 3.36
N SER A 265 30.09 -26.16 3.52
CA SER A 265 29.77 -27.03 4.65
C SER A 265 30.46 -28.39 4.52
N ASN A 266 31.22 -28.78 5.54
CA ASN A 266 31.82 -30.09 5.63
C ASN A 266 30.78 -31.22 5.82
N ILE A 267 29.65 -30.88 6.48
CA ILE A 267 28.54 -31.81 6.68
C ILE A 267 27.83 -32.05 5.35
N ALA A 268 27.49 -30.99 4.63
CA ALA A 268 26.87 -31.12 3.30
C ALA A 268 27.74 -31.93 2.31
N ALA A 269 29.08 -31.82 2.40
CA ALA A 269 30.02 -32.53 1.55
C ALA A 269 30.36 -33.96 2.02
N SER A 270 29.92 -34.38 3.22
CA SER A 270 30.24 -35.67 3.79
C SER A 270 29.61 -36.84 2.99
N VAL A 271 30.24 -38.03 3.09
CA VAL A 271 29.75 -39.28 2.52
C VAL A 271 29.00 -40.13 3.53
N GLY A 272 28.30 -41.18 3.08
CA GLY A 272 27.59 -42.11 3.97
C GLY A 272 26.25 -41.57 4.49
N LYS A 273 25.62 -40.66 3.74
CA LYS A 273 24.30 -40.12 4.03
C LYS A 273 23.17 -41.12 3.78
N GLN A 274 21.99 -40.81 4.26
CA GLN A 274 20.77 -41.56 3.96
C GLN A 274 20.53 -41.59 2.44
N ILE A 275 19.96 -42.70 1.94
CA ILE A 275 19.58 -42.81 0.53
C ILE A 275 18.52 -41.76 0.15
N GLN A 276 17.66 -41.42 1.12
CA GLN A 276 16.56 -40.47 0.91
C GLN A 276 16.15 -39.78 2.22
N ASP A 277 16.16 -38.44 2.19
CA ASP A 277 15.74 -37.61 3.32
C ASP A 277 14.20 -37.49 3.40
N PRO A 278 13.65 -37.14 4.58
CA PRO A 278 12.24 -36.81 4.74
C PRO A 278 11.78 -35.67 3.81
N TYR A 279 10.51 -35.66 3.45
CA TYR A 279 9.94 -34.64 2.56
C TYR A 279 10.18 -33.21 3.05
N SER A 280 10.14 -32.97 4.37
CA SER A 280 10.33 -31.64 4.95
C SER A 280 11.73 -31.05 4.72
N PHE A 281 12.69 -31.88 4.29
CA PHE A 281 14.03 -31.47 3.86
C PHE A 281 14.16 -31.49 2.34
N ARG A 282 13.92 -32.65 1.70
CA ARG A 282 14.15 -32.78 0.24
C ARG A 282 13.19 -32.01 -0.63
N CYS A 283 11.99 -31.64 -0.11
CA CYS A 283 10.99 -30.86 -0.84
C CYS A 283 11.01 -29.35 -0.50
N ILE A 284 12.03 -28.85 0.20
CA ILE A 284 12.21 -27.40 0.45
C ILE A 284 12.07 -26.59 -0.84
N PRO A 285 12.73 -26.94 -1.96
CA PRO A 285 12.61 -26.16 -3.19
C PRO A 285 11.18 -26.07 -3.73
N GLN A 286 10.41 -27.15 -3.64
CA GLN A 286 9.04 -27.21 -4.14
C GLN A 286 8.09 -26.36 -3.29
N VAL A 287 8.19 -26.45 -1.96
CA VAL A 287 7.25 -25.78 -1.04
C VAL A 287 7.60 -24.30 -0.91
N HIS A 288 8.85 -23.95 -0.59
CA HIS A 288 9.28 -22.56 -0.51
C HIS A 288 9.12 -21.85 -1.87
N GLY A 289 9.38 -22.57 -2.97
CA GLY A 289 9.20 -22.06 -4.32
C GLY A 289 7.76 -21.71 -4.66
N ALA A 290 6.79 -22.50 -4.18
CA ALA A 290 5.37 -22.18 -4.32
C ALA A 290 5.00 -20.90 -3.57
N THR A 291 5.52 -20.70 -2.35
CA THR A 291 5.34 -19.46 -1.58
C THR A 291 5.94 -18.26 -2.31
N ILE A 292 7.12 -18.38 -2.92
CA ILE A 292 7.72 -17.32 -3.75
C ILE A 292 6.79 -16.98 -4.93
N GLY A 293 6.21 -17.97 -5.57
CA GLY A 293 5.26 -17.77 -6.68
C GLY A 293 4.03 -16.98 -6.22
N ALA A 294 3.44 -17.33 -5.07
CA ALA A 294 2.34 -16.59 -4.47
C ALA A 294 2.75 -15.15 -4.11
N PHE A 295 3.89 -14.97 -3.46
CA PHE A 295 4.44 -13.67 -3.11
C PHE A 295 4.62 -12.76 -4.33
N ASN A 296 5.25 -13.26 -5.40
CA ASN A 296 5.49 -12.48 -6.61
C ASN A 296 4.17 -12.06 -7.29
N HIS A 297 3.19 -12.97 -7.34
CA HIS A 297 1.87 -12.66 -7.87
C HIS A 297 1.18 -11.54 -7.09
N VAL A 298 1.19 -11.62 -5.77
CA VAL A 298 0.61 -10.60 -4.88
C VAL A 298 1.35 -9.28 -5.01
N LEU A 299 2.68 -9.31 -5.02
CA LEU A 299 3.52 -8.12 -5.21
C LEU A 299 3.17 -7.38 -6.51
N ASP A 300 3.00 -8.11 -7.63
CA ASP A 300 2.63 -7.51 -8.92
C ASP A 300 1.27 -6.80 -8.86
N ILE A 301 0.28 -7.35 -8.15
CA ILE A 301 -1.02 -6.72 -7.95
C ILE A 301 -0.87 -5.42 -7.16
N PHE A 302 -0.15 -5.45 -6.03
CA PHE A 302 0.05 -4.26 -5.20
C PHE A 302 0.89 -3.19 -5.91
N MET A 303 1.90 -3.57 -6.69
CA MET A 303 2.69 -2.63 -7.47
C MET A 303 1.87 -1.92 -8.55
N ARG A 304 0.87 -2.57 -9.13
CA ARG A 304 -0.09 -1.90 -10.02
C ARG A 304 -0.99 -0.95 -9.24
N GLU A 305 -1.53 -1.39 -8.11
CA GLU A 305 -2.47 -0.60 -7.31
C GLU A 305 -1.86 0.69 -6.80
N ILE A 306 -0.69 0.65 -6.18
CA ILE A 306 -0.02 1.86 -5.63
C ILE A 306 0.41 2.86 -6.72
N ASN A 307 0.42 2.43 -7.98
CA ASN A 307 0.69 3.24 -9.16
C ASN A 307 -0.59 3.61 -9.93
N SER A 308 -1.75 3.44 -9.33
CA SER A 308 -3.05 3.70 -9.94
C SER A 308 -3.74 4.94 -9.35
N VAL A 309 -4.68 5.47 -10.11
CA VAL A 309 -5.65 6.47 -9.63
C VAL A 309 -6.88 5.71 -9.17
N THR A 310 -7.13 5.71 -7.86
CA THR A 310 -8.15 4.87 -7.22
C THR A 310 -9.30 5.68 -6.60
N ASP A 311 -9.37 6.98 -6.87
CA ASP A 311 -10.52 7.82 -6.49
C ASP A 311 -11.60 7.86 -7.59
N ASN A 312 -12.72 8.51 -7.31
CA ASN A 312 -13.86 8.67 -8.21
C ASN A 312 -14.60 10.00 -7.92
N PRO A 313 -15.10 10.68 -8.96
CA PRO A 313 -14.86 10.48 -10.38
C PRO A 313 -13.46 10.92 -10.81
N THR A 314 -12.98 10.41 -11.93
CA THR A 314 -11.68 10.76 -12.53
C THR A 314 -11.84 11.75 -13.68
N ILE A 315 -10.83 12.62 -13.86
CA ILE A 315 -10.86 13.77 -14.76
C ILE A 315 -9.90 13.55 -15.93
N PHE A 316 -10.41 13.71 -17.15
CA PHE A 316 -9.69 13.57 -18.41
C PHE A 316 -9.78 14.88 -19.19
N ILE A 317 -8.85 15.80 -18.89
CA ILE A 317 -8.85 17.16 -19.45
C ILE A 317 -8.79 17.14 -20.97
N GLY A 318 -7.88 16.33 -21.55
CA GLY A 318 -7.72 16.23 -23.02
C GLY A 318 -8.94 15.71 -23.77
N GLU A 319 -9.90 15.09 -23.05
CA GLU A 319 -11.16 14.60 -23.60
C GLU A 319 -12.38 15.43 -23.19
N ASP A 320 -12.17 16.46 -22.37
CA ASP A 320 -13.23 17.26 -21.72
C ASP A 320 -14.27 16.37 -20.99
N LYS A 321 -13.77 15.36 -20.23
CA LYS A 321 -14.62 14.38 -19.57
C LYS A 321 -14.33 14.28 -18.07
N VAL A 322 -15.41 14.09 -17.31
CA VAL A 322 -15.39 13.61 -15.92
C VAL A 322 -16.13 12.27 -15.91
N ILE A 323 -15.43 11.21 -15.55
CA ILE A 323 -15.95 9.84 -15.65
C ILE A 323 -16.09 9.24 -14.25
N SER A 324 -17.31 8.80 -13.93
CA SER A 324 -17.56 8.00 -12.72
C SER A 324 -17.35 6.52 -13.03
N GLY A 325 -16.55 5.84 -12.20
CA GLY A 325 -16.21 4.43 -12.32
C GLY A 325 -16.01 3.78 -10.96
N GLY A 326 -15.42 2.60 -10.92
CA GLY A 326 -15.24 1.78 -9.71
C GLY A 326 -13.78 1.53 -9.34
N ASN A 327 -12.84 2.40 -9.69
CA ASN A 327 -11.40 2.19 -9.42
C ASN A 327 -11.05 2.12 -7.92
N PHE A 328 -11.96 2.52 -7.06
CA PHE A 328 -11.85 2.40 -5.61
C PHE A 328 -12.14 0.98 -5.08
N HIS A 329 -12.60 0.06 -5.93
CA HIS A 329 -13.02 -1.27 -5.49
C HIS A 329 -11.82 -2.16 -5.15
N GLY A 330 -11.67 -2.50 -3.88
CA GLY A 330 -10.51 -3.23 -3.34
C GLY A 330 -10.49 -4.74 -3.61
N GLN A 331 -11.37 -5.29 -4.45
CA GLN A 331 -11.43 -6.74 -4.71
C GLN A 331 -10.10 -7.36 -5.14
N PRO A 332 -9.30 -6.74 -6.03
CA PRO A 332 -8.00 -7.31 -6.39
C PRO A 332 -7.06 -7.47 -5.19
N LEU A 333 -7.09 -6.49 -4.27
CA LEU A 333 -6.24 -6.50 -3.07
C LEU A 333 -6.72 -7.53 -2.06
N ALA A 334 -8.03 -7.66 -1.85
CA ALA A 334 -8.61 -8.64 -0.93
C ALA A 334 -8.20 -10.07 -1.31
N MET A 335 -8.41 -10.44 -2.59
CA MET A 335 -8.01 -11.76 -3.09
C MET A 335 -6.50 -11.99 -3.01
N ALA A 336 -5.70 -10.96 -3.29
CA ALA A 336 -4.26 -11.04 -3.22
C ALA A 336 -3.77 -11.28 -1.78
N MET A 337 -4.34 -10.60 -0.79
CA MET A 337 -3.97 -10.77 0.61
C MET A 337 -4.34 -12.16 1.15
N ASP A 338 -5.52 -12.69 0.80
CA ASP A 338 -5.90 -14.05 1.15
C ASP A 338 -4.93 -15.07 0.52
N TYR A 339 -4.55 -14.86 -0.72
CA TYR A 339 -3.59 -15.74 -1.39
C TYR A 339 -2.18 -15.69 -0.77
N LEU A 340 -1.73 -14.51 -0.33
CA LEU A 340 -0.48 -14.36 0.40
C LEU A 340 -0.52 -15.11 1.73
N ALA A 341 -1.62 -15.02 2.46
CA ALA A 341 -1.80 -15.71 3.74
C ALA A 341 -1.72 -17.23 3.57
N VAL A 342 -2.36 -17.79 2.53
CA VAL A 342 -2.24 -19.22 2.17
C VAL A 342 -0.80 -19.59 1.86
N GLY A 343 -0.10 -18.80 1.03
CA GLY A 343 1.29 -19.07 0.68
C GLY A 343 2.25 -19.06 1.88
N LEU A 344 2.08 -18.10 2.79
CA LEU A 344 2.92 -18.00 4.00
C LEU A 344 2.62 -19.11 5.03
N SER A 345 1.37 -19.58 5.13
CA SER A 345 1.00 -20.67 6.03
C SER A 345 1.74 -21.96 5.69
N GLU A 346 1.93 -22.27 4.39
CA GLU A 346 2.67 -23.43 3.94
C GLU A 346 4.18 -23.35 4.27
N LEU A 347 4.75 -22.15 4.29
CA LEU A 347 6.12 -21.94 4.73
C LEU A 347 6.30 -22.27 6.21
N GLY A 348 5.32 -21.89 7.04
CA GLY A 348 5.25 -22.27 8.45
C GLY A 348 5.05 -23.78 8.64
N SER A 349 4.14 -24.39 7.87
CA SER A 349 3.84 -25.81 7.91
C SER A 349 5.06 -26.69 7.65
N ILE A 350 5.83 -26.43 6.60
CA ILE A 350 7.03 -27.20 6.32
C ILE A 350 8.14 -26.97 7.36
N SER A 351 8.23 -25.78 7.95
CA SER A 351 9.17 -25.49 9.04
C SER A 351 8.85 -26.32 10.28
N GLU A 352 7.57 -26.41 10.64
CA GLU A 352 7.11 -27.25 11.75
C GLU A 352 7.45 -28.72 11.51
N ARG A 353 7.19 -29.25 10.31
CA ARG A 353 7.54 -30.62 9.94
C ARG A 353 9.05 -30.90 10.04
N ARG A 354 9.93 -29.94 9.73
CA ARG A 354 11.37 -30.09 9.95
C ARG A 354 11.72 -30.14 11.43
N THR A 355 11.11 -29.30 12.22
CA THR A 355 11.29 -29.30 13.68
C THR A 355 10.91 -30.65 14.25
N TYR A 356 9.77 -31.22 13.85
CA TYR A 356 9.35 -32.58 14.24
C TYR A 356 10.39 -33.66 13.92
N GLN A 357 11.10 -33.56 12.79
CA GLN A 357 12.14 -34.54 12.44
C GLN A 357 13.44 -34.38 13.23
N LEU A 358 13.68 -33.19 13.81
CA LEU A 358 14.89 -32.90 14.58
C LEU A 358 14.77 -33.27 16.06
N ILE A 359 13.54 -33.45 16.57
CA ILE A 359 13.23 -33.90 17.95
C ILE A 359 13.21 -35.43 18.04
#